data_c3f1633ba53bf15250ab906dde904ae7
#
_entry.id   c3f1633ba53bf15250ab906dde904ae7
#
_cell.length_a   1.000
_cell.length_b   1.000
_cell.length_c   1.000
_cell.angle_alpha   90.00
_cell.angle_beta   90.00
_cell.angle_gamma   90.00
#
_symmetry.space_group_name_H-M   'P 1'
#
loop_
_entity.id
_entity.type
_entity.pdbx_description
1 polymer ?
#
loop_
_entity_poly.entity_id
_entity_poly.type
_entity_poly.pdbx_seq_one_letter_code
_entity_poly.pdbx_strand_id
1 'polypeptide(L)'
;MTRYQHLATLLAERIEQGLYRHGEKLPSVRSLSREHGVSISTVQQAYQTLETMKLITPQPRSGYFVAQRKAQPPVPPMTRPVQRPVEITQWDQVLDMLVAHSDSSIVPLSKSTPDVETPSLKPLWRELSRVVQHNLQTVLGYDLLAGQRVLREQIARLMLDSGSVVTADDIIITSGCHNSMSLALMAVCKPGDIVAVESPCYYGSMQMLRGMGVKVIEIPTDPETGISVEALELALEQWPIKGIILVPNCNNPLGFIMPDARKRAVLSLAQRHDIVIFEDDVYGELATEYPRPRTIHSWDIDGRVLLCSSFSKSIAPGLRVGWGAPGRYHDKLMHMKYAISSFNVPSTQMAAATFVLEGHYHRHIRRMRQNYQRNLALYTCWIREYFPCEICITRPKGGFLLWIELPEQVDMVCVARQLCRMKIQVAAGSIFSASGKYRNCLRINCALPLSETYREALKQIGEAVYRAME
;
A
#
# COMPACT_ATOMS: atom_id res chain seq x y z
N MET A 1 17.63 -10.30 8.84
CA MET A 1 18.63 -9.35 8.27
C MET A 1 19.97 -10.05 8.20
N THR A 2 20.68 -10.05 7.07
CA THR A 2 22.02 -10.60 7.01
C THR A 2 23.01 -9.64 7.68
N ARG A 3 24.18 -10.16 8.11
CA ARG A 3 25.19 -9.31 8.80
C ARG A 3 25.63 -8.11 7.95
N TYR A 4 25.78 -8.27 6.62
CA TYR A 4 26.15 -7.15 5.75
C TYR A 4 25.02 -6.13 5.60
N GLN A 5 23.76 -6.56 5.58
CA GLN A 5 22.60 -5.64 5.53
C GLN A 5 22.51 -4.80 6.80
N HIS A 6 22.69 -5.42 7.96
CA HIS A 6 22.71 -4.71 9.24
C HIS A 6 23.83 -3.66 9.29
N LEU A 7 25.03 -4.04 8.84
CA LEU A 7 26.17 -3.11 8.79
C LEU A 7 25.93 -1.97 7.79
N ALA A 8 25.35 -2.25 6.62
CA ALA A 8 25.01 -1.23 5.64
C ALA A 8 23.96 -0.23 6.18
N THR A 9 22.93 -0.72 6.86
CA THR A 9 21.91 0.12 7.50
C THR A 9 22.54 1.01 8.58
N LEU A 10 23.34 0.45 9.48
CA LEU A 10 24.04 1.21 10.53
C LEU A 10 24.91 2.32 9.96
N LEU A 11 25.68 2.03 8.91
CA LEU A 11 26.53 3.03 8.25
C LEU A 11 25.71 4.08 7.50
N ALA A 12 24.61 3.68 6.86
CA ALA A 12 23.69 4.61 6.22
C ALA A 12 23.10 5.59 7.23
N GLU A 13 22.63 5.11 8.38
CA GLU A 13 22.13 5.95 9.48
C GLU A 13 23.20 6.92 10.01
N ARG A 14 24.43 6.46 10.20
CA ARG A 14 25.56 7.32 10.62
C ARG A 14 25.88 8.41 9.60
N ILE A 15 25.82 8.09 8.30
CA ILE A 15 25.96 9.08 7.22
C ILE A 15 24.78 10.05 7.24
N GLU A 16 23.57 9.55 7.49
CA GLU A 16 22.35 10.36 7.57
C GLU A 16 22.34 11.33 8.74
N GLN A 17 22.82 10.89 9.87
CA GLN A 17 22.99 11.73 11.08
C GLN A 17 24.15 12.73 10.99
N GLY A 18 24.94 12.69 9.88
CA GLY A 18 26.06 13.59 9.69
C GLY A 18 27.32 13.22 10.48
N LEU A 19 27.37 12.01 11.04
CA LEU A 19 28.56 11.49 11.73
C LEU A 19 29.73 11.25 10.75
N TYR A 20 29.42 10.98 9.47
CA TYR A 20 30.35 11.02 8.36
C TYR A 20 29.93 12.15 7.41
N ARG A 21 30.80 13.15 7.21
CA ARG A 21 30.49 14.32 6.39
C ARG A 21 30.75 14.05 4.90
N HIS A 22 30.12 14.82 4.04
CA HIS A 22 30.37 14.76 2.60
C HIS A 22 31.86 14.91 2.29
N GLY A 23 32.37 14.03 1.43
CA GLY A 23 33.78 13.97 1.07
C GLY A 23 34.67 13.31 2.13
N GLU A 24 34.12 12.94 3.29
CA GLU A 24 34.87 12.25 4.34
C GLU A 24 35.13 10.79 3.94
N LYS A 25 36.33 10.32 4.26
CA LYS A 25 36.75 8.95 3.99
C LYS A 25 36.16 8.01 5.05
N LEU A 26 35.48 6.98 4.60
CA LEU A 26 35.00 5.90 5.49
C LEU A 26 36.15 5.02 5.97
N PRO A 27 35.98 4.32 7.11
CA PRO A 27 36.94 3.35 7.60
C PRO A 27 37.30 2.33 6.54
N SER A 28 38.55 1.85 6.55
CA SER A 28 38.95 0.80 5.62
C SER A 28 38.18 -0.48 5.86
N VAL A 29 37.98 -1.31 4.82
CA VAL A 29 37.30 -2.62 4.94
C VAL A 29 37.88 -3.46 6.07
N ARG A 30 39.21 -3.43 6.25
CA ARG A 30 39.90 -4.15 7.33
C ARG A 30 39.66 -3.57 8.72
N SER A 31 39.54 -2.23 8.81
CA SER A 31 39.26 -1.54 10.07
C SER A 31 37.85 -1.87 10.53
N LEU A 32 36.86 -1.72 9.62
CA LEU A 32 35.45 -1.97 9.92
C LEU A 32 35.16 -3.45 10.22
N SER A 33 35.89 -4.36 9.56
CA SER A 33 35.85 -5.80 9.84
C SER A 33 36.26 -6.11 11.30
N ARG A 34 37.30 -5.45 11.79
CA ARG A 34 37.76 -5.60 13.19
C ARG A 34 36.80 -4.93 14.17
N GLU A 35 36.36 -3.73 13.88
CA GLU A 35 35.47 -2.94 14.75
C GLU A 35 34.11 -3.66 15.00
N HIS A 36 33.56 -4.26 13.96
CA HIS A 36 32.24 -4.91 14.04
C HIS A 36 32.32 -6.45 14.18
N GLY A 37 33.50 -7.04 14.25
CA GLY A 37 33.67 -8.52 14.39
C GLY A 37 33.05 -9.31 13.23
N VAL A 38 33.09 -8.77 12.00
CA VAL A 38 32.54 -9.40 10.80
C VAL A 38 33.62 -9.70 9.76
N SER A 39 33.32 -10.59 8.82
CA SER A 39 34.29 -10.93 7.76
C SER A 39 34.54 -9.77 6.80
N ILE A 40 35.69 -9.73 6.15
CA ILE A 40 36.06 -8.76 5.11
C ILE A 40 35.01 -8.77 3.98
N SER A 41 34.53 -9.93 3.57
CA SER A 41 33.49 -10.07 2.54
C SER A 41 32.15 -9.45 2.96
N THR A 42 31.79 -9.56 4.24
CA THR A 42 30.60 -8.91 4.81
C THR A 42 30.67 -7.38 4.70
N VAL A 43 31.84 -6.80 5.02
CA VAL A 43 32.07 -5.35 4.89
C VAL A 43 32.06 -4.91 3.43
N GLN A 44 32.68 -5.69 2.54
CA GLN A 44 32.66 -5.40 1.09
C GLN A 44 31.22 -5.39 0.55
N GLN A 45 30.40 -6.37 0.91
CA GLN A 45 28.98 -6.40 0.54
C GLN A 45 28.19 -5.21 1.12
N ALA A 46 28.48 -4.81 2.37
CA ALA A 46 27.87 -3.63 2.98
C ALA A 46 28.26 -2.35 2.21
N TYR A 47 29.52 -2.18 1.86
CA TYR A 47 29.99 -1.05 1.06
C TYR A 47 29.42 -1.06 -0.36
N GLN A 48 29.33 -2.21 -1.00
CA GLN A 48 28.67 -2.33 -2.31
C GLN A 48 27.19 -1.95 -2.24
N THR A 49 26.52 -2.29 -1.15
CA THR A 49 25.14 -1.86 -0.90
C THR A 49 25.04 -0.33 -0.76
N LEU A 50 25.94 0.29 0.03
CA LEU A 50 25.99 1.74 0.21
C LEU A 50 26.36 2.47 -1.09
N GLU A 51 27.23 1.89 -1.91
CA GLU A 51 27.59 2.41 -3.24
C GLU A 51 26.38 2.33 -4.20
N THR A 52 25.66 1.22 -4.21
CA THR A 52 24.41 1.07 -4.97
C THR A 52 23.36 2.09 -4.52
N MET A 53 23.32 2.42 -3.22
CA MET A 53 22.48 3.48 -2.65
C MET A 53 23.04 4.89 -2.91
N LYS A 54 24.17 5.03 -3.59
CA LYS A 54 24.87 6.29 -3.84
C LYS A 54 25.18 7.11 -2.58
N LEU A 55 25.30 6.46 -1.45
CA LEU A 55 25.70 7.07 -0.19
C LEU A 55 27.22 7.24 -0.10
N ILE A 56 27.97 6.41 -0.84
CA ILE A 56 29.44 6.42 -0.91
C ILE A 56 29.92 6.26 -2.35
N THR A 57 31.12 6.76 -2.64
CA THR A 57 31.80 6.60 -3.91
C THR A 57 33.18 5.96 -3.70
N PRO A 58 33.55 4.92 -4.46
CA PRO A 58 34.89 4.37 -4.40
C PRO A 58 35.87 5.34 -5.12
N GLN A 59 37.02 5.57 -4.49
CA GLN A 59 38.15 6.22 -5.15
C GLN A 59 39.30 5.22 -5.33
N PRO A 60 39.79 4.99 -6.56
CA PRO A 60 40.83 4.04 -6.81
C PRO A 60 42.05 4.29 -5.90
N ARG A 61 42.53 3.24 -5.25
CA ARG A 61 43.67 3.23 -4.30
C ARG A 61 43.46 4.08 -3.03
N SER A 62 42.38 4.82 -2.90
CA SER A 62 42.11 5.72 -1.78
C SER A 62 41.03 5.20 -0.81
N GLY A 63 40.08 4.38 -1.27
CA GLY A 63 39.03 3.79 -0.46
C GLY A 63 37.65 4.35 -0.79
N TYR A 64 36.74 4.33 0.18
CA TYR A 64 35.36 4.79 0.02
C TYR A 64 35.17 6.15 0.70
N PHE A 65 34.46 7.04 0.04
CA PHE A 65 34.16 8.40 0.51
C PHE A 65 32.66 8.65 0.51
N VAL A 66 32.18 9.44 1.46
CA VAL A 66 30.78 9.86 1.50
C VAL A 66 30.44 10.71 0.28
N ALA A 67 29.47 10.26 -0.50
CA ALA A 67 29.06 10.96 -1.72
C ALA A 67 28.39 12.30 -1.42
N GLN A 68 28.45 13.24 -2.38
CA GLN A 68 27.70 14.48 -2.29
C GLN A 68 26.21 14.17 -2.35
N ARG A 69 25.50 14.52 -1.30
CA ARG A 69 24.07 14.25 -1.19
C ARG A 69 23.28 15.43 -1.73
N LYS A 70 22.48 15.21 -2.75
CA LYS A 70 21.32 16.10 -2.99
C LYS A 70 20.45 16.04 -1.75
N ALA A 71 19.95 17.16 -1.27
CA ALA A 71 19.02 17.20 -0.13
C ALA A 71 17.87 16.21 -0.36
N GLN A 72 17.38 15.58 0.71
CA GLN A 72 16.19 14.74 0.56
C GLN A 72 15.02 15.62 0.11
N PRO A 73 14.25 15.21 -0.92
CA PRO A 73 13.05 15.93 -1.30
C PRO A 73 12.13 16.11 -0.07
N PRO A 74 11.48 17.27 0.06
CA PRO A 74 10.50 17.49 1.12
C PRO A 74 9.33 16.50 0.98
N VAL A 75 8.61 16.31 2.07
CA VAL A 75 7.33 15.60 2.06
C VAL A 75 6.26 16.55 1.50
N PRO A 76 5.29 16.08 0.70
CA PRO A 76 4.18 16.90 0.25
C PRO A 76 3.46 17.58 1.42
N PRO A 77 2.94 18.81 1.25
CA PRO A 77 2.15 19.45 2.30
C PRO A 77 0.82 18.75 2.53
N MET A 78 0.19 19.01 3.68
CA MET A 78 -1.18 18.57 3.93
C MET A 78 -2.13 19.10 2.86
N THR A 79 -2.98 18.23 2.34
CA THR A 79 -3.92 18.57 1.27
C THR A 79 -5.03 19.50 1.75
N ARG A 80 -5.58 20.31 0.83
CA ARG A 80 -6.68 21.26 1.12
C ARG A 80 -7.80 21.08 0.08
N PRO A 81 -8.56 19.99 0.12
CA PRO A 81 -9.71 19.80 -0.77
C PRO A 81 -10.83 20.77 -0.42
N VAL A 82 -11.71 21.01 -1.41
CA VAL A 82 -12.96 21.73 -1.15
C VAL A 82 -13.91 20.80 -0.41
N GLN A 83 -14.32 21.17 0.78
CA GLN A 83 -15.20 20.36 1.65
C GLN A 83 -16.68 20.55 1.27
N ARG A 84 -17.05 20.02 0.15
CA ARG A 84 -18.44 19.89 -0.30
C ARG A 84 -18.67 18.55 -0.95
N PRO A 85 -19.88 17.97 -0.87
CA PRO A 85 -20.23 16.75 -1.59
C PRO A 85 -20.08 16.93 -3.09
N VAL A 86 -19.36 16.03 -3.74
CA VAL A 86 -19.13 16.02 -5.19
C VAL A 86 -19.41 14.65 -5.78
N GLU A 87 -19.75 14.63 -7.07
CA GLU A 87 -19.79 13.41 -7.87
C GLU A 87 -18.38 13.06 -8.39
N ILE A 88 -18.15 11.78 -8.58
CA ILE A 88 -16.84 11.27 -9.03
C ILE A 88 -16.84 11.22 -10.55
N THR A 89 -15.85 11.85 -11.20
CA THR A 89 -15.82 12.04 -12.66
C THR A 89 -14.69 11.29 -13.38
N GLN A 90 -13.73 10.70 -12.69
CA GLN A 90 -12.45 10.22 -13.24
C GLN A 90 -12.47 8.81 -13.84
N TRP A 91 -13.64 8.27 -14.23
CA TRP A 91 -13.76 6.89 -14.71
C TRP A 91 -12.94 6.61 -15.97
N ASP A 92 -12.99 7.50 -16.96
CA ASP A 92 -12.32 7.27 -18.25
C ASP A 92 -10.81 7.11 -18.10
N GLN A 93 -10.18 7.94 -17.23
CA GLN A 93 -8.74 7.82 -16.93
C GLN A 93 -8.40 6.53 -16.18
N VAL A 94 -9.29 6.09 -15.28
CA VAL A 94 -9.13 4.81 -14.57
C VAL A 94 -9.28 3.65 -15.56
N LEU A 95 -10.25 3.71 -16.47
CA LEU A 95 -10.48 2.68 -17.48
C LEU A 95 -9.27 2.57 -18.43
N ASP A 96 -8.78 3.67 -18.95
CA ASP A 96 -7.58 3.71 -19.81
C ASP A 96 -6.38 3.03 -19.14
N MET A 97 -6.18 3.33 -17.85
CA MET A 97 -5.12 2.70 -17.07
C MET A 97 -5.34 1.19 -16.90
N LEU A 98 -6.57 0.75 -16.61
CA LEU A 98 -6.89 -0.67 -16.39
C LEU A 98 -6.78 -1.46 -17.70
N VAL A 99 -7.22 -0.92 -18.82
CA VAL A 99 -7.10 -1.56 -20.14
C VAL A 99 -5.63 -1.75 -20.52
N ALA A 100 -4.80 -0.75 -20.30
CA ALA A 100 -3.36 -0.85 -20.56
C ALA A 100 -2.65 -1.90 -19.68
N HIS A 101 -3.24 -2.32 -18.56
CA HIS A 101 -2.70 -3.41 -17.74
C HIS A 101 -2.71 -4.79 -18.43
N SER A 102 -3.48 -4.98 -19.49
CA SER A 102 -3.51 -6.23 -20.25
C SER A 102 -2.35 -6.37 -21.24
N ASP A 103 -1.67 -5.29 -21.58
CA ASP A 103 -0.48 -5.32 -22.45
C ASP A 103 0.77 -5.68 -21.63
N SER A 104 1.29 -6.89 -21.82
CA SER A 104 2.49 -7.38 -21.12
C SER A 104 3.79 -6.68 -21.54
N SER A 105 3.80 -5.93 -22.65
CA SER A 105 4.96 -5.15 -23.09
C SER A 105 5.13 -3.84 -22.33
N ILE A 106 4.13 -3.43 -21.54
CA ILE A 106 4.15 -2.19 -20.77
C ILE A 106 4.83 -2.42 -19.43
N VAL A 107 5.76 -1.52 -19.07
CA VAL A 107 6.36 -1.46 -17.72
C VAL A 107 5.30 -0.96 -16.72
N PRO A 108 4.79 -1.82 -15.80
CA PRO A 108 3.53 -1.58 -15.09
C PRO A 108 3.72 -0.84 -13.77
N LEU A 109 4.34 0.34 -13.76
CA LEU A 109 4.57 1.13 -12.53
C LEU A 109 3.26 1.68 -11.91
N SER A 110 2.14 1.65 -12.64
CA SER A 110 0.80 2.04 -12.13
C SER A 110 0.13 0.96 -11.29
N LYS A 111 0.46 -0.32 -11.47
CA LYS A 111 -0.18 -1.45 -10.77
C LYS A 111 0.18 -1.43 -9.28
N SER A 112 -0.80 -1.71 -8.43
CA SER A 112 -0.56 -1.94 -6.98
C SER A 112 -0.44 -3.45 -6.72
N THR A 113 0.45 -4.15 -7.43
CA THR A 113 0.64 -5.60 -7.30
C THR A 113 1.96 -5.91 -6.60
N PRO A 114 1.96 -6.89 -5.66
CA PRO A 114 3.19 -7.40 -5.07
C PRO A 114 4.01 -8.18 -6.10
N ASP A 115 5.27 -8.45 -5.77
CA ASP A 115 6.07 -9.44 -6.49
C ASP A 115 5.57 -10.85 -6.16
N VAL A 116 5.01 -11.53 -7.16
CA VAL A 116 4.46 -12.90 -7.03
C VAL A 116 5.43 -13.99 -7.50
N GLU A 117 6.56 -13.64 -8.09
CA GLU A 117 7.58 -14.59 -8.55
C GLU A 117 8.64 -14.93 -7.48
N THR A 118 8.31 -14.63 -6.22
CA THR A 118 9.21 -14.85 -5.10
C THR A 118 9.26 -16.33 -4.67
N PRO A 119 10.45 -16.89 -4.39
CA PRO A 119 10.60 -18.27 -3.93
C PRO A 119 9.84 -18.61 -2.64
N SER A 120 9.51 -17.62 -1.82
CA SER A 120 8.74 -17.82 -0.58
C SER A 120 7.28 -18.24 -0.81
N LEU A 121 6.76 -18.13 -2.04
CA LEU A 121 5.44 -18.62 -2.44
C LEU A 121 5.41 -20.06 -2.96
N LYS A 122 6.58 -20.73 -3.11
CA LYS A 122 6.61 -22.14 -3.55
C LYS A 122 5.77 -23.07 -2.69
N PRO A 123 5.72 -22.98 -1.35
CA PRO A 123 4.82 -23.79 -0.52
C PRO A 123 3.35 -23.61 -0.89
N LEU A 124 2.92 -22.38 -1.17
CA LEU A 124 1.55 -22.08 -1.57
C LEU A 124 1.16 -22.78 -2.88
N TRP A 125 2.04 -22.77 -3.89
CA TRP A 125 1.77 -23.41 -5.17
C TRP A 125 1.66 -24.94 -5.04
N ARG A 126 2.53 -25.55 -4.22
CA ARG A 126 2.45 -26.98 -3.91
C ARG A 126 1.13 -27.33 -3.22
N GLU A 127 0.72 -26.48 -2.28
CA GLU A 127 -0.51 -26.67 -1.54
C GLU A 127 -1.75 -26.52 -2.43
N LEU A 128 -1.78 -25.54 -3.34
CA LEU A 128 -2.84 -25.41 -4.33
C LEU A 128 -3.00 -26.69 -5.18
N SER A 129 -1.89 -27.26 -5.64
CA SER A 129 -1.91 -28.51 -6.40
C SER A 129 -2.41 -29.68 -5.54
N ARG A 130 -1.96 -29.78 -4.29
CA ARG A 130 -2.38 -30.81 -3.35
C ARG A 130 -3.88 -30.75 -3.04
N VAL A 131 -4.39 -29.54 -2.77
CA VAL A 131 -5.82 -29.33 -2.49
C VAL A 131 -6.69 -29.78 -3.66
N VAL A 132 -6.33 -29.41 -4.89
CA VAL A 132 -7.08 -29.80 -6.09
C VAL A 132 -7.06 -31.33 -6.27
N GLN A 133 -5.94 -31.99 -6.02
CA GLN A 133 -5.81 -33.44 -6.21
C GLN A 133 -6.58 -34.27 -5.16
N HIS A 134 -6.63 -33.83 -3.92
CA HIS A 134 -7.12 -34.64 -2.80
C HIS A 134 -8.51 -34.23 -2.27
N ASN A 135 -9.05 -33.06 -2.71
CA ASN A 135 -10.32 -32.54 -2.18
C ASN A 135 -11.31 -32.22 -3.32
N LEU A 136 -11.37 -33.08 -4.32
CA LEU A 136 -12.08 -32.83 -5.57
C LEU A 136 -13.55 -32.45 -5.34
N GLN A 137 -14.25 -33.16 -4.43
CA GLN A 137 -15.66 -32.89 -4.13
C GLN A 137 -15.86 -31.47 -3.57
N THR A 138 -15.00 -31.03 -2.64
CA THR A 138 -15.07 -29.67 -2.06
C THR A 138 -14.68 -28.63 -3.09
N VAL A 139 -13.63 -28.89 -3.88
CA VAL A 139 -13.09 -27.95 -4.87
C VAL A 139 -14.05 -27.70 -6.03
N LEU A 140 -14.81 -28.73 -6.45
CA LEU A 140 -15.78 -28.63 -7.54
C LEU A 140 -17.21 -28.33 -7.05
N GLY A 141 -17.46 -28.41 -5.76
CA GLY A 141 -18.75 -28.07 -5.15
C GLY A 141 -18.90 -26.56 -4.85
N TYR A 142 -20.11 -26.19 -4.45
CA TYR A 142 -20.31 -24.85 -3.90
C TYR A 142 -19.60 -24.70 -2.55
N ASP A 143 -19.06 -23.52 -2.32
CA ASP A 143 -18.45 -23.14 -1.03
C ASP A 143 -19.53 -22.93 0.06
N LEU A 144 -19.10 -22.76 1.30
CA LEU A 144 -19.93 -22.23 2.38
C LEU A 144 -20.16 -20.73 2.16
N LEU A 145 -21.35 -20.22 2.48
CA LEU A 145 -21.65 -18.81 2.24
C LEU A 145 -20.69 -17.86 2.97
N ALA A 146 -20.32 -18.17 4.24
CA ALA A 146 -19.30 -17.41 4.95
C ALA A 146 -17.85 -17.72 4.53
N GLY A 147 -17.64 -18.74 3.68
CA GLY A 147 -16.33 -19.25 3.27
C GLY A 147 -15.80 -20.36 4.20
N GLN A 148 -14.68 -20.95 3.84
CA GLN A 148 -14.07 -22.10 4.52
C GLN A 148 -13.71 -21.77 5.99
N ARG A 149 -14.21 -22.58 6.92
CA ARG A 149 -14.01 -22.35 8.36
C ARG A 149 -12.53 -22.37 8.74
N VAL A 150 -11.77 -23.30 8.16
CA VAL A 150 -10.32 -23.40 8.42
C VAL A 150 -9.57 -22.11 8.06
N LEU A 151 -9.99 -21.41 7.01
CA LEU A 151 -9.41 -20.12 6.64
C LEU A 151 -9.85 -19.01 7.60
N ARG A 152 -11.14 -18.95 7.95
CA ARG A 152 -11.69 -17.95 8.88
C ARG A 152 -11.02 -18.02 10.26
N GLU A 153 -10.71 -19.24 10.75
CA GLU A 153 -9.94 -19.45 11.97
C GLU A 153 -8.50 -18.91 11.87
N GLN A 154 -7.82 -19.09 10.73
CA GLN A 154 -6.49 -18.52 10.53
C GLN A 154 -6.53 -16.99 10.43
N ILE A 155 -7.52 -16.43 9.75
CA ILE A 155 -7.70 -14.98 9.67
C ILE A 155 -7.98 -14.39 11.05
N ALA A 156 -8.83 -15.01 11.87
CA ALA A 156 -9.08 -14.57 13.25
C ALA A 156 -7.76 -14.50 14.06
N ARG A 157 -6.87 -15.48 13.91
CA ARG A 157 -5.54 -15.46 14.54
C ARG A 157 -4.66 -14.33 14.02
N LEU A 158 -4.63 -14.09 12.69
CA LEU A 158 -3.86 -12.97 12.11
C LEU A 158 -4.40 -11.60 12.58
N MET A 159 -5.70 -11.47 12.77
CA MET A 159 -6.30 -10.23 13.25
C MET A 159 -5.91 -9.89 14.70
N LEU A 160 -5.49 -10.87 15.53
CA LEU A 160 -4.92 -10.61 16.84
C LEU A 160 -3.65 -9.75 16.76
N ASP A 161 -2.83 -9.94 15.74
CA ASP A 161 -1.61 -9.13 15.54
C ASP A 161 -1.93 -7.65 15.26
N SER A 162 -3.14 -7.37 14.75
CA SER A 162 -3.65 -6.00 14.56
C SER A 162 -4.42 -5.46 15.78
N GLY A 163 -4.49 -6.24 16.86
CA GLY A 163 -5.22 -5.91 18.07
C GLY A 163 -6.74 -6.20 18.01
N SER A 164 -7.26 -6.72 16.90
CA SER A 164 -8.67 -7.05 16.74
C SER A 164 -8.96 -8.47 17.28
N VAL A 165 -9.87 -8.58 18.24
CA VAL A 165 -10.30 -9.85 18.82
C VAL A 165 -11.63 -10.25 18.17
N VAL A 166 -11.59 -11.23 17.29
CA VAL A 166 -12.74 -11.77 16.56
C VAL A 166 -12.68 -13.29 16.54
N THR A 167 -13.84 -13.92 16.33
CA THR A 167 -13.95 -15.35 16.09
C THR A 167 -14.08 -15.67 14.60
N ALA A 168 -13.98 -16.93 14.23
CA ALA A 168 -14.23 -17.35 12.85
C ALA A 168 -15.65 -17.00 12.36
N ASP A 169 -16.61 -16.91 13.27
CA ASP A 169 -18.01 -16.64 12.91
C ASP A 169 -18.28 -15.14 12.69
N ASP A 170 -17.38 -14.27 13.12
CA ASP A 170 -17.42 -12.83 12.83
C ASP A 170 -16.83 -12.48 11.45
N ILE A 171 -16.22 -13.46 10.74
CA ILE A 171 -15.49 -13.26 9.50
C ILE A 171 -16.26 -13.81 8.31
N ILE A 172 -16.36 -13.02 7.26
CA ILE A 172 -16.97 -13.39 5.98
C ILE A 172 -15.90 -13.34 4.88
N ILE A 173 -15.63 -14.47 4.23
CA ILE A 173 -14.71 -14.53 3.09
C ILE A 173 -15.34 -13.89 1.85
N THR A 174 -14.52 -13.18 1.09
CA THR A 174 -14.92 -12.44 -0.13
C THR A 174 -13.89 -12.64 -1.24
N SER A 175 -14.21 -12.20 -2.44
CA SER A 175 -13.30 -12.27 -3.61
C SER A 175 -12.25 -11.13 -3.62
N GLY A 176 -11.66 -10.83 -2.46
CA GLY A 176 -10.67 -9.78 -2.23
C GLY A 176 -11.27 -8.55 -1.54
N CYS A 177 -10.39 -7.66 -1.03
CA CYS A 177 -10.78 -6.47 -0.27
C CYS A 177 -11.75 -5.56 -1.04
N HIS A 178 -11.55 -5.39 -2.37
CA HIS A 178 -12.45 -4.59 -3.21
C HIS A 178 -13.90 -5.12 -3.18
N ASN A 179 -14.08 -6.44 -3.25
CA ASN A 179 -15.40 -7.06 -3.13
C ASN A 179 -15.94 -6.89 -1.70
N SER A 180 -15.12 -7.09 -0.68
CA SER A 180 -15.51 -6.89 0.73
C SER A 180 -16.02 -5.47 0.97
N MET A 181 -15.26 -4.47 0.50
CA MET A 181 -15.60 -3.05 0.62
C MET A 181 -16.89 -2.71 -0.15
N SER A 182 -17.06 -3.23 -1.38
CA SER A 182 -18.29 -3.03 -2.15
C SER A 182 -19.51 -3.57 -1.41
N LEU A 183 -19.42 -4.78 -0.87
CA LEU A 183 -20.51 -5.40 -0.08
C LEU A 183 -20.79 -4.60 1.20
N ALA A 184 -19.76 -4.12 1.90
CA ALA A 184 -19.90 -3.30 3.09
C ALA A 184 -20.62 -1.98 2.79
N LEU A 185 -20.21 -1.31 1.71
CA LEU A 185 -20.86 -0.07 1.27
C LEU A 185 -22.33 -0.30 0.89
N MET A 186 -22.64 -1.34 0.13
CA MET A 186 -24.02 -1.70 -0.25
C MET A 186 -24.87 -2.09 0.94
N ALA A 187 -24.30 -2.68 1.99
CA ALA A 187 -25.02 -3.03 3.22
C ALA A 187 -25.46 -1.80 4.04
N VAL A 188 -24.81 -0.65 3.83
CA VAL A 188 -24.98 0.55 4.65
C VAL A 188 -25.52 1.74 3.85
N CYS A 189 -24.98 1.99 2.66
CA CYS A 189 -25.25 3.19 1.87
C CYS A 189 -26.32 2.98 0.79
N LYS A 190 -27.01 4.07 0.45
CA LYS A 190 -28.00 4.15 -0.62
C LYS A 190 -27.58 5.23 -1.64
N PRO A 191 -28.11 5.18 -2.90
CA PRO A 191 -27.90 6.27 -3.85
C PRO A 191 -28.29 7.63 -3.24
N GLY A 192 -27.42 8.62 -3.42
CA GLY A 192 -27.59 9.98 -2.87
C GLY A 192 -26.95 10.20 -1.50
N ASP A 193 -26.59 9.13 -0.76
CA ASP A 193 -25.86 9.27 0.50
C ASP A 193 -24.48 9.94 0.27
N ILE A 194 -23.92 10.49 1.34
CA ILE A 194 -22.60 11.12 1.35
C ILE A 194 -21.63 10.27 2.19
N VAL A 195 -20.48 9.96 1.61
CA VAL A 195 -19.40 9.26 2.30
C VAL A 195 -18.15 10.13 2.32
N ALA A 196 -17.53 10.28 3.49
CA ALA A 196 -16.26 10.96 3.63
C ALA A 196 -15.12 10.04 3.17
N VAL A 197 -14.08 10.62 2.56
CA VAL A 197 -12.87 9.91 2.11
C VAL A 197 -11.63 10.75 2.40
N GLU A 198 -10.49 10.08 2.55
CA GLU A 198 -9.18 10.73 2.57
C GLU A 198 -8.91 11.46 1.24
N SER A 199 -8.06 12.46 1.24
CA SER A 199 -7.66 13.17 0.02
C SER A 199 -6.14 13.32 -0.01
N PRO A 200 -5.42 12.65 -0.95
CA PRO A 200 -5.94 11.77 -2.01
C PRO A 200 -6.48 10.43 -1.48
N CYS A 201 -7.44 9.84 -2.20
CA CYS A 201 -8.09 8.57 -1.88
C CYS A 201 -7.82 7.52 -2.96
N TYR A 202 -7.78 6.25 -2.58
CA TYR A 202 -7.67 5.15 -3.54
C TYR A 202 -8.82 5.19 -4.57
N TYR A 203 -8.46 5.24 -5.85
CA TYR A 203 -9.42 5.37 -6.95
C TYR A 203 -10.47 4.25 -6.99
N GLY A 204 -10.11 3.03 -6.57
CA GLY A 204 -11.04 1.90 -6.52
C GLY A 204 -12.22 2.16 -5.57
N SER A 205 -11.97 2.75 -4.39
CA SER A 205 -13.02 3.13 -3.44
C SER A 205 -13.96 4.17 -4.05
N MET A 206 -13.40 5.17 -4.75
CA MET A 206 -14.21 6.16 -5.45
C MET A 206 -15.08 5.55 -6.55
N GLN A 207 -14.54 4.62 -7.35
CA GLN A 207 -15.33 3.98 -8.41
C GLN A 207 -16.46 3.10 -7.85
N MET A 208 -16.26 2.46 -6.68
CA MET A 208 -17.35 1.77 -5.99
C MET A 208 -18.48 2.75 -5.60
N LEU A 209 -18.14 3.88 -4.97
CA LEU A 209 -19.12 4.91 -4.58
C LEU A 209 -19.85 5.50 -5.80
N ARG A 210 -19.13 5.77 -6.89
CA ARG A 210 -19.72 6.23 -8.15
C ARG A 210 -20.73 5.22 -8.70
N GLY A 211 -20.36 3.94 -8.76
CA GLY A 211 -21.24 2.87 -9.25
C GLY A 211 -22.52 2.71 -8.43
N MET A 212 -22.49 3.14 -7.17
CA MET A 212 -23.65 3.13 -6.26
C MET A 212 -24.44 4.46 -6.25
N GLY A 213 -24.02 5.48 -6.99
CA GLY A 213 -24.64 6.81 -6.94
C GLY A 213 -24.44 7.55 -5.62
N VAL A 214 -23.38 7.21 -4.87
CA VAL A 214 -23.00 7.84 -3.60
C VAL A 214 -22.07 9.02 -3.87
N LYS A 215 -22.33 10.15 -3.22
CA LYS A 215 -21.50 11.35 -3.29
C LYS A 215 -20.34 11.25 -2.30
N VAL A 216 -19.24 11.93 -2.58
CA VAL A 216 -18.07 11.95 -1.69
C VAL A 216 -17.79 13.36 -1.19
N ILE A 217 -17.25 13.41 0.03
CA ILE A 217 -16.62 14.59 0.58
C ILE A 217 -15.16 14.25 0.91
N GLU A 218 -14.24 14.99 0.31
CA GLU A 218 -12.82 14.78 0.50
C GLU A 218 -12.34 15.55 1.74
N ILE A 219 -11.73 14.85 2.69
CA ILE A 219 -11.23 15.43 3.92
C ILE A 219 -9.72 15.66 3.81
N PRO A 220 -9.20 16.84 4.22
CA PRO A 220 -7.76 17.11 4.25
C PRO A 220 -6.97 16.00 4.93
N THR A 221 -5.90 15.56 4.27
CA THR A 221 -5.08 14.43 4.73
C THR A 221 -3.62 14.84 4.75
N ASP A 222 -2.98 14.66 5.88
CA ASP A 222 -1.56 14.87 6.08
C ASP A 222 -0.79 13.62 5.61
N PRO A 223 0.27 13.76 4.81
CA PRO A 223 0.99 12.62 4.22
C PRO A 223 1.81 11.79 5.23
N GLU A 224 1.93 12.22 6.47
CA GLU A 224 2.65 11.49 7.53
C GLU A 224 1.73 10.94 8.62
N THR A 225 0.61 11.62 8.88
CA THR A 225 -0.27 11.31 10.02
C THR A 225 -1.72 11.01 9.65
N GLY A 226 -2.09 11.17 8.37
CA GLY A 226 -3.41 10.82 7.86
C GLY A 226 -4.45 11.94 7.98
N ILE A 227 -5.72 11.57 8.00
CA ILE A 227 -6.85 12.49 7.92
C ILE A 227 -6.86 13.54 9.04
N SER A 228 -7.24 14.80 8.74
CA SER A 228 -7.50 15.81 9.75
C SER A 228 -8.80 15.51 10.50
N VAL A 229 -8.68 15.31 11.82
CA VAL A 229 -9.80 15.03 12.72
C VAL A 229 -10.72 16.25 12.82
N GLU A 230 -10.14 17.45 12.89
CA GLU A 230 -10.84 18.73 12.99
C GLU A 230 -11.65 19.01 11.73
N ALA A 231 -11.06 18.76 10.57
CA ALA A 231 -11.76 18.95 9.30
C ALA A 231 -12.87 17.90 9.11
N LEU A 232 -12.69 16.68 9.59
CA LEU A 232 -13.72 15.65 9.59
C LEU A 232 -14.88 16.06 10.51
N GLU A 233 -14.61 16.56 11.71
CA GLU A 233 -15.62 17.03 12.66
C GLU A 233 -16.48 18.13 12.04
N LEU A 234 -15.86 19.17 11.46
CA LEU A 234 -16.58 20.23 10.74
C LEU A 234 -17.44 19.71 9.58
N ALA A 235 -16.92 18.73 8.83
CA ALA A 235 -17.69 18.13 7.74
C ALA A 235 -18.91 17.36 8.26
N LEU A 236 -18.79 16.66 9.39
CA LEU A 236 -19.88 15.92 10.04
C LEU A 236 -20.96 16.85 10.61
N GLU A 237 -20.59 18.06 11.05
CA GLU A 237 -21.54 19.09 11.50
C GLU A 237 -22.31 19.71 10.33
N GLN A 238 -21.69 19.83 9.15
CA GLN A 238 -22.27 20.52 8.00
C GLN A 238 -23.08 19.62 7.07
N TRP A 239 -22.72 18.32 6.99
CA TRP A 239 -23.28 17.40 6.00
C TRP A 239 -23.76 16.10 6.64
N PRO A 240 -24.87 15.51 6.14
CA PRO A 240 -25.40 14.24 6.63
C PRO A 240 -24.54 13.07 6.11
N ILE A 241 -23.30 13.01 6.58
CA ILE A 241 -22.34 11.98 6.20
C ILE A 241 -22.78 10.63 6.78
N LYS A 242 -22.86 9.60 5.94
CA LYS A 242 -23.30 8.25 6.31
C LYS A 242 -22.15 7.41 6.89
N GLY A 243 -20.94 7.62 6.39
CA GLY A 243 -19.76 6.89 6.84
C GLY A 243 -18.49 7.49 6.25
N ILE A 244 -17.36 6.91 6.63
CA ILE A 244 -16.03 7.30 6.17
C ILE A 244 -15.24 6.09 5.71
N ILE A 245 -14.57 6.18 4.55
CA ILE A 245 -13.59 5.19 4.07
C ILE A 245 -12.19 5.65 4.48
N LEU A 246 -11.44 4.75 5.12
CA LEU A 246 -10.08 5.00 5.59
C LEU A 246 -9.14 3.85 5.23
N VAL A 247 -7.89 4.20 4.89
CA VAL A 247 -6.76 3.27 4.76
C VAL A 247 -5.72 3.66 5.82
N PRO A 248 -5.93 3.37 7.10
CA PRO A 248 -5.16 3.94 8.19
C PRO A 248 -3.75 3.36 8.33
N ASN A 249 -3.46 2.21 7.71
CA ASN A 249 -2.20 1.50 7.81
C ASN A 249 -1.55 1.34 6.43
N CYS A 250 -0.38 1.96 6.24
CA CYS A 250 0.36 1.96 4.96
C CYS A 250 -0.53 2.45 3.81
N ASN A 251 -1.08 3.65 3.97
CA ASN A 251 -2.08 4.26 3.09
C ASN A 251 -1.75 4.15 1.59
N ASN A 252 -2.77 4.00 0.79
CA ASN A 252 -2.69 4.12 -0.66
C ASN A 252 -3.43 5.40 -1.11
N PRO A 253 -2.73 6.46 -1.58
CA PRO A 253 -1.38 6.40 -2.16
C PRO A 253 -0.22 6.88 -1.28
N LEU A 254 -0.45 7.48 -0.11
CA LEU A 254 0.55 8.28 0.61
C LEU A 254 1.56 7.47 1.45
N GLY A 255 1.22 6.24 1.84
CA GLY A 255 2.11 5.34 2.58
C GLY A 255 2.22 5.60 4.09
N PHE A 256 1.46 6.52 4.66
CA PHE A 256 1.47 6.78 6.11
C PHE A 256 0.88 5.63 6.93
N ILE A 257 1.19 5.64 8.23
CA ILE A 257 0.47 4.91 9.26
C ILE A 257 -0.12 5.94 10.20
N MET A 258 -1.45 5.96 10.31
CA MET A 258 -2.16 6.88 11.19
C MET A 258 -1.82 6.55 12.64
N PRO A 259 -1.42 7.55 13.47
CA PRO A 259 -1.14 7.35 14.88
C PRO A 259 -2.37 6.83 15.64
N ASP A 260 -2.16 5.96 16.64
CA ASP A 260 -3.23 5.36 17.43
C ASP A 260 -4.15 6.38 18.10
N ALA A 261 -3.59 7.51 18.56
CA ALA A 261 -4.39 8.59 19.12
C ALA A 261 -5.38 9.17 18.09
N ARG A 262 -4.94 9.33 16.84
CA ARG A 262 -5.78 9.84 15.76
C ARG A 262 -6.83 8.82 15.34
N LYS A 263 -6.49 7.52 15.26
CA LYS A 263 -7.45 6.42 15.01
C LYS A 263 -8.57 6.43 16.05
N ARG A 264 -8.23 6.55 17.33
CA ARG A 264 -9.22 6.65 18.42
C ARG A 264 -10.06 7.92 18.34
N ALA A 265 -9.47 9.06 17.96
CA ALA A 265 -10.21 10.30 17.78
C ALA A 265 -11.25 10.18 16.65
N VAL A 266 -10.88 9.59 15.52
CA VAL A 266 -11.81 9.31 14.41
C VAL A 266 -12.92 8.35 14.85
N LEU A 267 -12.60 7.30 15.59
CA LEU A 267 -13.61 6.38 16.13
C LEU A 267 -14.58 7.11 17.07
N SER A 268 -14.07 7.97 17.94
CA SER A 268 -14.90 8.77 18.85
C SER A 268 -15.84 9.73 18.10
N LEU A 269 -15.35 10.36 17.02
CA LEU A 269 -16.21 11.15 16.13
C LEU A 269 -17.31 10.30 15.49
N ALA A 270 -16.94 9.13 14.98
CA ALA A 270 -17.89 8.19 14.38
C ALA A 270 -18.99 7.75 15.38
N GLN A 271 -18.61 7.57 16.65
CA GLN A 271 -19.56 7.25 17.73
C GLN A 271 -20.51 8.41 18.03
N ARG A 272 -19.98 9.64 18.15
CA ARG A 272 -20.79 10.84 18.45
C ARG A 272 -21.80 11.17 17.36
N HIS A 273 -21.43 10.97 16.09
CA HIS A 273 -22.27 11.31 14.93
C HIS A 273 -23.00 10.09 14.35
N ASP A 274 -22.92 8.92 15.00
CA ASP A 274 -23.50 7.64 14.56
C ASP A 274 -23.24 7.29 13.09
N ILE A 275 -22.00 7.49 12.64
CA ILE A 275 -21.54 7.11 11.32
C ILE A 275 -20.76 5.79 11.33
N VAL A 276 -20.61 5.19 10.16
CA VAL A 276 -19.88 3.95 9.93
C VAL A 276 -18.45 4.24 9.50
N ILE A 277 -17.48 3.44 9.96
CA ILE A 277 -16.12 3.44 9.44
C ILE A 277 -15.95 2.21 8.55
N PHE A 278 -15.60 2.43 7.30
CA PHE A 278 -15.15 1.39 6.36
C PHE A 278 -13.63 1.41 6.36
N GLU A 279 -13.03 0.44 7.06
CA GLU A 279 -11.58 0.35 7.23
C GLU A 279 -10.98 -0.62 6.22
N ASP A 280 -10.12 -0.12 5.31
CA ASP A 280 -9.30 -0.93 4.40
C ASP A 280 -7.94 -1.19 5.05
N ASP A 281 -7.72 -2.43 5.50
CA ASP A 281 -6.46 -2.86 6.14
C ASP A 281 -5.65 -3.83 5.25
N VAL A 282 -5.69 -3.65 3.95
CA VAL A 282 -5.04 -4.56 2.99
C VAL A 282 -3.51 -4.46 2.99
N TYR A 283 -2.95 -3.36 3.47
CA TYR A 283 -1.49 -3.12 3.53
C TYR A 283 -0.89 -3.25 4.94
N GLY A 284 -1.70 -3.35 5.99
CA GLY A 284 -1.23 -3.30 7.38
C GLY A 284 -0.16 -4.34 7.73
N GLU A 285 -0.22 -5.53 7.13
CA GLU A 285 0.81 -6.57 7.26
C GLU A 285 2.17 -6.18 6.68
N LEU A 286 2.21 -5.19 5.79
CA LEU A 286 3.42 -4.73 5.12
C LEU A 286 4.08 -3.53 5.80
N ALA A 287 3.64 -3.16 6.99
CA ALA A 287 4.29 -2.13 7.81
C ALA A 287 5.75 -2.49 8.08
N THR A 288 6.63 -1.49 7.99
CA THR A 288 8.08 -1.70 8.17
C THR A 288 8.42 -2.09 9.60
N GLU A 289 7.74 -1.49 10.57
CA GLU A 289 7.92 -1.75 12.00
C GLU A 289 7.09 -2.97 12.45
N TYR A 290 7.60 -3.65 13.49
CA TYR A 290 6.90 -4.73 14.18
C TYR A 290 6.85 -4.44 15.69
N PRO A 291 5.72 -4.72 16.38
CA PRO A 291 4.50 -5.31 15.86
C PRO A 291 3.80 -4.44 14.82
N ARG A 292 2.95 -5.08 13.98
CA ARG A 292 2.18 -4.33 12.97
C ARG A 292 1.28 -3.28 13.64
N PRO A 293 0.94 -2.18 12.94
CA PRO A 293 0.04 -1.17 13.50
C PRO A 293 -1.35 -1.74 13.79
N ARG A 294 -1.96 -1.26 14.84
CA ARG A 294 -3.34 -1.61 15.21
C ARG A 294 -4.34 -1.06 14.20
N THR A 295 -5.45 -1.77 14.04
CA THR A 295 -6.60 -1.30 13.26
C THR A 295 -7.52 -0.42 14.12
N ILE A 296 -8.35 0.42 13.49
CA ILE A 296 -9.42 1.17 14.19
C ILE A 296 -10.42 0.17 14.78
N HIS A 297 -10.73 -0.90 14.04
CA HIS A 297 -11.56 -2.00 14.47
C HIS A 297 -11.15 -2.59 15.84
N SER A 298 -9.87 -2.53 16.19
CA SER A 298 -9.36 -3.08 17.46
C SER A 298 -9.86 -2.33 18.72
N TRP A 299 -10.39 -1.12 18.58
CA TRP A 299 -10.99 -0.34 19.66
C TRP A 299 -12.51 -0.21 19.55
N ASP A 300 -13.09 -0.77 18.50
CA ASP A 300 -14.53 -0.71 18.28
C ASP A 300 -15.27 -1.67 19.21
N ILE A 301 -16.10 -1.13 20.07
CA ILE A 301 -16.89 -1.90 21.06
C ILE A 301 -18.36 -2.02 20.67
N ASP A 302 -18.83 -1.26 19.69
CA ASP A 302 -20.25 -1.24 19.27
C ASP A 302 -20.46 -1.75 17.82
N GLY A 303 -19.42 -2.26 17.19
CA GLY A 303 -19.48 -2.94 15.91
C GLY A 303 -19.74 -2.01 14.71
N ARG A 304 -19.35 -0.71 14.80
CA ARG A 304 -19.52 0.27 13.72
C ARG A 304 -18.40 0.31 12.69
N VAL A 305 -17.27 -0.34 12.98
CA VAL A 305 -16.14 -0.44 12.05
C VAL A 305 -16.27 -1.72 11.22
N LEU A 306 -16.51 -1.57 9.92
CA LEU A 306 -16.48 -2.65 8.96
C LEU A 306 -15.05 -2.78 8.43
N LEU A 307 -14.28 -3.69 9.00
CA LEU A 307 -12.93 -3.96 8.53
C LEU A 307 -12.96 -4.84 7.29
N CYS A 308 -12.25 -4.41 6.25
CA CYS A 308 -12.06 -5.13 4.99
C CYS A 308 -10.57 -5.36 4.74
N SER A 309 -10.20 -6.59 4.36
CA SER A 309 -8.82 -6.92 4.03
C SER A 309 -8.71 -8.03 3.00
N SER A 310 -7.49 -8.38 2.58
CA SER A 310 -7.25 -9.50 1.66
C SER A 310 -5.79 -9.92 1.63
N PHE A 311 -5.53 -11.10 1.09
CA PHE A 311 -4.18 -11.56 0.75
C PHE A 311 -3.63 -11.00 -0.57
N SER A 312 -4.37 -10.11 -1.25
CA SER A 312 -3.98 -9.57 -2.55
C SER A 312 -2.67 -8.79 -2.53
N LYS A 313 -2.31 -8.14 -1.42
CA LYS A 313 -1.08 -7.35 -1.28
C LYS A 313 0.00 -8.07 -0.48
N SER A 314 -0.43 -8.96 0.41
CA SER A 314 0.47 -9.71 1.28
C SER A 314 0.91 -11.06 0.71
N ILE A 315 0.13 -11.68 -0.19
CA ILE A 315 0.49 -12.93 -0.87
C ILE A 315 0.43 -12.75 -2.39
N ALA A 316 -0.78 -12.82 -2.96
CA ALA A 316 -0.96 -12.75 -4.42
C ALA A 316 -2.39 -12.31 -4.77
N PRO A 317 -2.58 -11.35 -5.69
CA PRO A 317 -3.91 -10.89 -6.10
C PRO A 317 -4.72 -11.95 -6.82
N GLY A 318 -4.08 -12.90 -7.50
CA GLY A 318 -4.72 -14.00 -8.25
C GLY A 318 -5.43 -15.03 -7.38
N LEU A 319 -5.14 -15.11 -6.08
CA LEU A 319 -5.86 -15.98 -5.15
C LEU A 319 -7.33 -15.60 -4.99
N ARG A 320 -7.67 -14.34 -5.21
CA ARG A 320 -9.02 -13.80 -4.99
C ARG A 320 -9.59 -14.13 -3.61
N VAL A 321 -8.76 -14.04 -2.56
CA VAL A 321 -9.13 -14.25 -1.16
C VAL A 321 -9.05 -12.94 -0.40
N GLY A 322 -10.18 -12.48 0.10
CA GLY A 322 -10.34 -11.37 1.03
C GLY A 322 -11.34 -11.70 2.10
N TRP A 323 -11.56 -10.80 3.02
CA TRP A 323 -12.52 -10.95 4.09
C TRP A 323 -13.06 -9.62 4.60
N GLY A 324 -14.22 -9.68 5.23
CA GLY A 324 -14.79 -8.64 6.05
C GLY A 324 -15.00 -9.11 7.48
N ALA A 325 -14.72 -8.24 8.44
CA ALA A 325 -15.18 -8.35 9.83
C ALA A 325 -16.14 -7.18 10.09
N PRO A 326 -17.45 -7.36 9.78
CA PRO A 326 -18.40 -6.26 9.63
C PRO A 326 -19.09 -5.83 10.94
N GLY A 327 -18.72 -6.39 12.08
CA GLY A 327 -19.32 -6.07 13.37
C GLY A 327 -20.85 -6.22 13.35
N ARG A 328 -21.59 -5.21 13.80
CA ARG A 328 -23.06 -5.20 13.86
C ARG A 328 -23.77 -5.29 12.49
N TYR A 329 -23.01 -5.22 11.40
CA TYR A 329 -23.54 -5.32 10.04
C TYR A 329 -23.37 -6.70 9.41
N HIS A 330 -23.03 -7.72 10.21
CA HIS A 330 -22.73 -9.08 9.75
C HIS A 330 -23.83 -9.65 8.85
N ASP A 331 -25.09 -9.66 9.31
CA ASP A 331 -26.21 -10.23 8.55
C ASP A 331 -26.51 -9.45 7.26
N LYS A 332 -26.34 -8.14 7.30
CA LYS A 332 -26.51 -7.31 6.10
C LYS A 332 -25.43 -7.62 5.07
N LEU A 333 -24.19 -7.77 5.49
CA LEU A 333 -23.07 -8.09 4.59
C LEU A 333 -23.24 -9.52 4.03
N MET A 334 -23.66 -10.49 4.84
CA MET A 334 -23.99 -11.84 4.39
C MET A 334 -25.11 -11.83 3.32
N HIS A 335 -26.16 -11.04 3.54
CA HIS A 335 -27.22 -10.88 2.56
C HIS A 335 -26.71 -10.26 1.25
N MET A 336 -25.95 -9.17 1.33
CA MET A 336 -25.36 -8.55 0.13
C MET A 336 -24.39 -9.51 -0.59
N LYS A 337 -23.60 -10.27 0.15
CA LYS A 337 -22.73 -11.30 -0.43
C LYS A 337 -23.53 -12.32 -1.23
N TYR A 338 -24.58 -12.88 -0.63
CA TYR A 338 -25.43 -13.85 -1.33
C TYR A 338 -26.04 -13.26 -2.61
N ALA A 339 -26.58 -12.05 -2.51
CA ALA A 339 -27.28 -11.39 -3.62
C ALA A 339 -26.35 -10.99 -4.79
N ILE A 340 -25.08 -10.65 -4.51
CA ILE A 340 -24.18 -10.02 -5.50
C ILE A 340 -23.08 -10.98 -5.99
N SER A 341 -22.43 -11.70 -5.08
CA SER A 341 -21.25 -12.53 -5.41
C SER A 341 -21.36 -13.98 -4.99
N SER A 342 -22.39 -14.33 -4.22
CA SER A 342 -22.68 -15.69 -3.72
C SER A 342 -21.48 -16.37 -3.04
N PHE A 343 -20.92 -17.39 -3.66
CA PHE A 343 -19.89 -18.25 -3.11
C PHE A 343 -18.49 -17.91 -3.65
N ASN A 344 -17.47 -18.33 -2.92
CA ASN A 344 -16.07 -18.14 -3.31
C ASN A 344 -15.45 -19.45 -3.77
N VAL A 345 -14.24 -19.40 -4.34
CA VAL A 345 -13.48 -20.57 -4.76
C VAL A 345 -12.89 -21.28 -3.55
N PRO A 346 -13.23 -22.55 -3.24
CA PRO A 346 -12.74 -23.24 -2.07
C PRO A 346 -11.23 -23.54 -2.09
N SER A 347 -10.69 -23.90 -3.25
CA SER A 347 -9.30 -24.35 -3.40
C SER A 347 -8.28 -23.31 -2.94
N THR A 348 -8.47 -22.05 -3.32
CA THR A 348 -7.58 -20.96 -2.93
C THR A 348 -7.68 -20.64 -1.45
N GLN A 349 -8.86 -20.77 -0.87
CA GLN A 349 -9.09 -20.59 0.56
C GLN A 349 -8.37 -21.66 1.38
N MET A 350 -8.52 -22.94 1.01
CA MET A 350 -7.87 -24.07 1.69
C MET A 350 -6.35 -23.96 1.62
N ALA A 351 -5.81 -23.65 0.44
CA ALA A 351 -4.37 -23.46 0.26
C ALA A 351 -3.82 -22.26 1.07
N ALA A 352 -4.55 -21.14 1.10
CA ALA A 352 -4.18 -19.99 1.92
C ALA A 352 -4.22 -20.33 3.43
N ALA A 353 -5.24 -21.08 3.88
CA ALA A 353 -5.34 -21.52 5.27
C ALA A 353 -4.13 -22.36 5.69
N THR A 354 -3.74 -23.35 4.89
CA THR A 354 -2.56 -24.19 5.17
C THR A 354 -1.27 -23.35 5.13
N PHE A 355 -1.13 -22.44 4.18
CA PHE A 355 0.04 -21.56 4.07
C PHE A 355 0.23 -20.68 5.30
N VAL A 356 -0.87 -20.22 5.92
CA VAL A 356 -0.86 -19.48 7.20
C VAL A 356 -0.55 -20.44 8.36
N LEU A 357 -1.28 -21.55 8.47
CA LEU A 357 -1.19 -22.51 9.57
C LEU A 357 0.24 -23.07 9.75
N GLU A 358 0.92 -23.39 8.66
CA GLU A 358 2.29 -23.93 8.65
C GLU A 358 3.38 -22.85 8.86
N GLY A 359 2.98 -21.59 9.11
CA GLY A 359 3.88 -20.47 9.37
C GLY A 359 4.65 -19.98 8.13
N HIS A 360 4.28 -20.43 6.92
CA HIS A 360 4.86 -19.96 5.67
C HIS A 360 4.53 -18.48 5.42
N TYR A 361 3.32 -18.05 5.80
CA TYR A 361 2.87 -16.66 5.68
C TYR A 361 3.78 -15.70 6.43
N HIS A 362 4.04 -15.90 7.71
CA HIS A 362 4.88 -15.00 8.51
C HIS A 362 6.31 -14.90 7.98
N ARG A 363 6.88 -16.03 7.49
CA ARG A 363 8.20 -16.04 6.84
C ARG A 363 8.21 -15.25 5.54
N HIS A 364 7.14 -15.40 4.75
CA HIS A 364 6.94 -14.65 3.51
C HIS A 364 6.83 -13.15 3.78
N ILE A 365 5.94 -12.72 4.68
CA ILE A 365 5.73 -11.30 5.03
C ILE A 365 7.03 -10.66 5.53
N ARG A 366 7.78 -11.32 6.42
CA ARG A 366 9.06 -10.80 6.90
C ARG A 366 10.03 -10.52 5.75
N ARG A 367 10.10 -11.42 4.78
CA ARG A 367 10.93 -11.26 3.59
C ARG A 367 10.45 -10.10 2.70
N MET A 368 9.14 -10.00 2.50
CA MET A 368 8.55 -8.95 1.65
C MET A 368 8.74 -7.56 2.25
N ARG A 369 8.56 -7.39 3.57
CA ARG A 369 8.86 -6.14 4.26
C ARG A 369 10.29 -5.67 4.00
N GLN A 370 11.28 -6.55 4.13
CA GLN A 370 12.70 -6.22 3.87
C GLN A 370 12.95 -5.87 2.41
N ASN A 371 12.35 -6.62 1.48
CA ASN A 371 12.50 -6.35 0.06
C ASN A 371 11.89 -4.99 -0.31
N TYR A 372 10.67 -4.70 0.16
CA TYR A 372 9.99 -3.45 -0.16
C TYR A 372 10.69 -2.24 0.46
N GLN A 373 11.17 -2.34 1.69
CA GLN A 373 11.97 -1.28 2.31
C GLN A 373 13.22 -0.95 1.47
N ARG A 374 13.96 -1.98 1.04
CA ARG A 374 15.12 -1.81 0.16
C ARG A 374 14.72 -1.19 -1.19
N ASN A 375 13.64 -1.69 -1.79
CA ASN A 375 13.18 -1.19 -3.08
C ASN A 375 12.76 0.29 -2.99
N LEU A 376 11.96 0.66 -1.99
CA LEU A 376 11.55 2.05 -1.76
C LEU A 376 12.75 3.00 -1.65
N ALA A 377 13.78 2.60 -0.91
CA ALA A 377 15.02 3.38 -0.78
C ALA A 377 15.72 3.58 -2.13
N LEU A 378 15.84 2.52 -2.95
CA LEU A 378 16.49 2.59 -4.26
C LEU A 378 15.67 3.35 -5.30
N TYR A 379 14.36 3.13 -5.36
CA TYR A 379 13.48 3.91 -6.23
C TYR A 379 13.53 5.39 -5.88
N THR A 380 13.51 5.74 -4.59
CA THR A 380 13.68 7.13 -4.14
C THR A 380 15.04 7.70 -4.58
N CYS A 381 16.11 6.91 -4.54
CA CYS A 381 17.43 7.33 -5.01
C CYS A 381 17.44 7.62 -6.52
N TRP A 382 16.85 6.74 -7.33
CA TRP A 382 16.76 6.95 -8.79
C TRP A 382 15.87 8.14 -9.15
N ILE A 383 14.75 8.33 -8.44
CA ILE A 383 13.90 9.51 -8.64
C ILE A 383 14.67 10.80 -8.36
N ARG A 384 15.41 10.85 -7.26
CA ARG A 384 16.25 12.03 -6.94
C ARG A 384 17.36 12.30 -7.98
N GLU A 385 17.80 11.26 -8.67
CA GLU A 385 18.81 11.40 -9.75
C GLU A 385 18.20 11.93 -11.03
N TYR A 386 17.02 11.44 -11.42
CA TYR A 386 16.44 11.65 -12.74
C TYR A 386 15.36 12.71 -12.81
N PHE A 387 14.74 13.07 -11.68
CA PHE A 387 13.65 14.04 -11.64
C PHE A 387 14.15 15.45 -11.27
N PRO A 388 13.34 16.51 -11.54
CA PRO A 388 13.64 17.87 -11.10
C PRO A 388 13.92 17.98 -9.60
N CYS A 389 14.60 19.05 -9.19
CA CYS A 389 14.93 19.23 -7.76
C CYS A 389 13.72 19.69 -6.93
N GLU A 390 12.71 20.26 -7.57
CA GLU A 390 11.52 20.88 -6.96
C GLU A 390 10.40 19.87 -6.67
N ILE A 391 10.71 18.59 -6.57
CA ILE A 391 9.71 17.54 -6.27
C ILE A 391 9.53 17.33 -4.78
N CYS A 392 8.32 16.90 -4.38
CA CYS A 392 8.06 16.34 -3.06
C CYS A 392 7.82 14.83 -3.17
N ILE A 393 8.30 14.06 -2.20
CA ILE A 393 8.15 12.59 -2.18
C ILE A 393 7.67 12.16 -0.79
N THR A 394 6.64 11.32 -0.72
CA THR A 394 6.20 10.73 0.55
C THR A 394 7.26 9.79 1.14
N ARG A 395 7.14 9.54 2.45
CA ARG A 395 8.01 8.61 3.19
C ARG A 395 7.19 7.44 3.72
N PRO A 396 6.91 6.41 2.88
CA PRO A 396 6.05 5.30 3.27
C PRO A 396 6.59 4.57 4.50
N LYS A 397 5.72 4.33 5.48
CA LYS A 397 6.02 3.55 6.69
C LYS A 397 5.78 2.04 6.48
N GLY A 398 5.50 1.64 5.25
CA GLY A 398 5.27 0.27 4.83
C GLY A 398 4.62 0.21 3.45
N GLY A 399 4.28 -1.01 3.02
CA GLY A 399 3.80 -1.23 1.66
C GLY A 399 4.90 -1.08 0.61
N PHE A 400 4.50 -0.75 -0.60
CA PHE A 400 5.40 -0.67 -1.76
C PHE A 400 4.99 0.43 -2.75
N LEU A 401 4.22 1.40 -2.30
CA LEU A 401 3.75 2.52 -3.12
C LEU A 401 4.49 3.80 -2.75
N LEU A 402 4.79 4.61 -3.75
CA LEU A 402 5.45 5.90 -3.58
C LEU A 402 4.65 6.97 -4.30
N TRP A 403 4.34 8.06 -3.61
CA TRP A 403 3.67 9.24 -4.15
C TRP A 403 4.67 10.35 -4.36
N ILE A 404 4.61 10.96 -5.54
CA ILE A 404 5.49 12.03 -5.97
C ILE A 404 4.64 13.22 -6.40
N GLU A 405 4.93 14.38 -5.85
CA GLU A 405 4.38 15.66 -6.27
C GLU A 405 5.44 16.42 -7.06
N LEU A 406 5.08 16.84 -8.25
CA LEU A 406 5.90 17.57 -9.22
C LEU A 406 5.53 19.07 -9.16
N PRO A 407 6.33 19.95 -9.78
CA PRO A 407 5.96 21.35 -9.95
C PRO A 407 4.56 21.53 -10.54
N GLU A 408 3.83 22.55 -10.09
CA GLU A 408 2.41 22.77 -10.42
C GLU A 408 2.12 22.89 -11.94
N GLN A 409 3.08 23.33 -12.73
CA GLN A 409 2.94 23.45 -14.19
C GLN A 409 2.89 22.10 -14.91
N VAL A 410 3.31 20.99 -14.26
CA VAL A 410 3.35 19.67 -14.88
C VAL A 410 1.98 19.02 -14.83
N ASP A 411 1.40 18.71 -15.98
CA ASP A 411 0.17 17.94 -16.08
C ASP A 411 0.46 16.46 -16.33
N MET A 412 0.43 15.67 -15.25
CA MET A 412 0.69 14.22 -15.31
C MET A 412 -0.34 13.43 -16.12
N VAL A 413 -1.53 13.96 -16.39
CA VAL A 413 -2.49 13.30 -17.30
C VAL A 413 -1.95 13.30 -18.73
N CYS A 414 -1.37 14.42 -19.17
CA CYS A 414 -0.73 14.55 -20.48
C CYS A 414 0.55 13.71 -20.54
N VAL A 415 1.42 13.83 -19.54
CA VAL A 415 2.68 13.07 -19.44
C VAL A 415 2.44 11.57 -19.43
N ALA A 416 1.47 11.07 -18.65
CA ALA A 416 1.15 9.64 -18.58
C ALA A 416 0.70 9.07 -19.94
N ARG A 417 -0.05 9.84 -20.76
CA ARG A 417 -0.41 9.42 -22.12
C ARG A 417 0.80 9.29 -23.04
N GLN A 418 1.79 10.20 -22.92
CA GLN A 418 3.05 10.11 -23.67
C GLN A 418 3.87 8.89 -23.24
N LEU A 419 4.00 8.66 -21.91
CA LEU A 419 4.70 7.52 -21.34
C LEU A 419 4.07 6.19 -21.78
N CYS A 420 2.74 6.11 -21.85
CA CYS A 420 2.04 4.91 -22.33
C CYS A 420 2.42 4.54 -23.77
N ARG A 421 2.61 5.53 -24.65
CA ARG A 421 3.13 5.30 -26.02
C ARG A 421 4.57 4.77 -26.00
N MET A 422 5.34 5.10 -24.98
CA MET A 422 6.70 4.60 -24.75
C MET A 422 6.72 3.28 -23.96
N LYS A 423 5.55 2.63 -23.79
CA LYS A 423 5.39 1.38 -23.02
C LYS A 423 5.73 1.52 -21.54
N ILE A 424 5.50 2.68 -20.95
CA ILE A 424 5.64 2.94 -19.52
C ILE A 424 4.30 3.42 -18.98
N GLN A 425 3.81 2.81 -17.90
CA GLN A 425 2.55 3.21 -17.30
C GLN A 425 2.72 3.61 -15.84
N VAL A 426 2.29 4.84 -15.52
CA VAL A 426 2.22 5.40 -14.16
C VAL A 426 0.76 5.71 -13.80
N ALA A 427 0.46 5.81 -12.52
CA ALA A 427 -0.85 6.25 -12.06
C ALA A 427 -0.81 7.77 -11.83
N ALA A 428 -1.45 8.53 -12.73
CA ALA A 428 -1.57 9.99 -12.58
C ALA A 428 -2.40 10.35 -11.34
N GLY A 429 -1.99 11.41 -10.64
CA GLY A 429 -2.59 11.79 -9.36
C GLY A 429 -4.07 12.16 -9.44
N SER A 430 -4.53 12.66 -10.59
CA SER A 430 -5.92 13.07 -10.81
C SER A 430 -6.97 11.97 -10.53
N ILE A 431 -6.61 10.68 -10.71
CA ILE A 431 -7.54 9.57 -10.42
C ILE A 431 -7.74 9.33 -8.93
N PHE A 432 -6.93 9.92 -8.06
CA PHE A 432 -7.02 9.81 -6.60
C PHE A 432 -7.84 10.94 -5.95
N SER A 433 -8.55 11.73 -6.75
CA SER A 433 -9.49 12.77 -6.31
C SER A 433 -10.80 12.67 -7.08
N ALA A 434 -11.92 12.85 -6.41
CA ALA A 434 -13.23 12.87 -7.03
C ALA A 434 -13.38 14.01 -8.07
N SER A 435 -12.73 15.13 -7.81
CA SER A 435 -12.76 16.34 -8.67
C SER A 435 -11.54 16.46 -9.61
N GLY A 436 -10.67 15.46 -9.69
CA GLY A 436 -9.51 15.45 -10.57
C GLY A 436 -8.37 16.39 -10.15
N LYS A 437 -8.20 16.63 -8.86
CA LYS A 437 -7.03 17.32 -8.29
C LYS A 437 -5.77 16.50 -8.48
N TYR A 438 -4.66 16.98 -7.96
CA TYR A 438 -3.36 16.30 -8.00
C TYR A 438 -2.87 16.02 -9.42
N ARG A 439 -3.16 16.93 -10.37
CA ARG A 439 -2.73 16.78 -11.78
C ARG A 439 -1.22 16.75 -11.93
N ASN A 440 -0.50 17.40 -11.02
CA ASN A 440 0.96 17.40 -10.94
C ASN A 440 1.53 16.24 -10.10
N CYS A 441 0.73 15.24 -9.73
CA CYS A 441 1.18 14.13 -8.91
C CYS A 441 1.14 12.81 -9.67
N LEU A 442 1.95 11.85 -9.20
CA LEU A 442 1.92 10.47 -9.69
C LEU A 442 2.18 9.48 -8.55
N ARG A 443 1.62 8.28 -8.69
CA ARG A 443 1.94 7.14 -7.83
C ARG A 443 2.66 6.07 -8.64
N ILE A 444 3.71 5.49 -8.08
CA ILE A 444 4.45 4.37 -8.66
C ILE A 444 4.48 3.17 -7.72
N ASN A 445 4.59 1.99 -8.32
CA ASN A 445 4.77 0.71 -7.63
C ASN A 445 6.27 0.39 -7.50
N CYS A 446 6.74 0.19 -6.28
CA CYS A 446 8.11 -0.17 -5.94
C CYS A 446 8.24 -1.66 -5.48
N ALA A 447 7.18 -2.49 -5.63
CA ALA A 447 7.24 -3.92 -5.29
C ALA A 447 8.07 -4.73 -6.28
N LEU A 448 8.19 -4.23 -7.51
CA LEU A 448 8.78 -4.95 -8.63
C LEU A 448 10.29 -5.18 -8.45
N PRO A 449 10.83 -6.28 -9.02
CA PRO A 449 12.25 -6.58 -8.89
C PRO A 449 13.12 -5.43 -9.40
N LEU A 450 14.21 -5.16 -8.69
CA LEU A 450 15.18 -4.14 -9.10
C LEU A 450 15.88 -4.61 -10.37
N SER A 451 15.62 -3.94 -11.48
CA SER A 451 16.23 -4.23 -12.78
C SER A 451 16.58 -2.95 -13.54
N GLU A 452 17.44 -3.06 -14.53
CA GLU A 452 17.77 -1.93 -15.42
C GLU A 452 16.55 -1.42 -16.18
N THR A 453 15.57 -2.29 -16.49
CA THR A 453 14.30 -1.93 -17.13
C THR A 453 13.53 -0.89 -16.31
N TYR A 454 13.40 -1.10 -15.00
CA TYR A 454 12.69 -0.15 -14.13
C TYR A 454 13.48 1.12 -13.88
N ARG A 455 14.81 1.03 -13.83
CA ARG A 455 15.68 2.19 -13.71
C ARG A 455 15.60 3.09 -14.94
N GLU A 456 15.67 2.49 -16.13
CA GLU A 456 15.53 3.22 -17.40
C GLU A 456 14.13 3.82 -17.55
N ALA A 457 13.07 3.09 -17.13
CA ALA A 457 11.72 3.64 -17.12
C ALA A 457 11.61 4.89 -16.24
N LEU A 458 12.20 4.88 -15.04
CA LEU A 458 12.22 6.07 -14.18
C LEU A 458 12.99 7.24 -14.78
N LYS A 459 14.10 6.96 -15.47
CA LYS A 459 14.85 8.00 -16.20
C LYS A 459 14.00 8.64 -17.30
N GLN A 460 13.31 7.83 -18.10
CA GLN A 460 12.42 8.31 -19.17
C GLN A 460 11.23 9.11 -18.60
N ILE A 461 10.69 8.73 -17.43
CA ILE A 461 9.67 9.51 -16.73
C ILE A 461 10.25 10.87 -16.34
N GLY A 462 11.44 10.92 -15.74
CA GLY A 462 12.10 12.17 -15.38
C GLY A 462 12.33 13.09 -16.59
N GLU A 463 12.80 12.54 -17.70
CA GLU A 463 12.99 13.29 -18.97
C GLU A 463 11.64 13.83 -19.52
N ALA A 464 10.56 13.06 -19.40
CA ALA A 464 9.23 13.50 -19.82
C ALA A 464 8.70 14.62 -18.92
N VAL A 465 8.99 14.56 -17.63
CA VAL A 465 8.65 15.61 -16.65
C VAL A 465 9.41 16.89 -16.96
N TYR A 466 10.74 16.83 -17.21
CA TYR A 466 11.52 18.00 -17.61
C TYR A 466 10.96 18.69 -18.86
N ARG A 467 10.62 17.92 -19.90
CA ARG A 467 9.98 18.48 -21.12
C ARG A 467 8.62 19.10 -20.87
N ALA A 468 7.90 18.65 -19.86
CA ALA A 468 6.60 19.22 -19.49
C ALA A 468 6.72 20.48 -18.63
N MET A 469 7.91 20.81 -18.16
CA MET A 469 8.22 22.06 -17.44
C MET A 469 8.65 23.19 -18.38
N GLU A 470 9.13 22.86 -19.60
CA GLU A 470 9.45 23.81 -20.66
C GLU A 470 8.17 24.37 -21.33
#